data_30d0608d35b564a22b0203aeeaa04543
#
_entry.id   30d0608d35b564a22b0203aeeaa04543
#
_cell.length_a   1.000
_cell.length_b   1.000
_cell.length_c   1.000
_cell.angle_alpha   90.00
_cell.angle_beta   90.00
_cell.angle_gamma   90.00
#
_symmetry.space_group_name_H-M   'P 1'
#
loop_
_entity.id
_entity.type
_entity.pdbx_description
1 polymer ?
#
loop_
_entity_poly.entity_id
_entity_poly.type
_entity_poly.pdbx_seq_one_letter_code
_entity_poly.pdbx_strand_id
1 'polypeptide(L)'
;MSANQSEHLRRSKEFEVSQNRRRANQIETMIATFDRMCIDLGHQIEAEEKRVRICDPAHFAYPTYAKAAQERRVKLQRSTDALRIELERLRSEADEGPNRQIAA
;
A
#
# COMPACT_ATOMS: atom_id res chain seq x y z
N MET A 1 16.08 -27.26 -27.23
CA MET A 1 16.63 -26.10 -26.50
C MET A 1 18.02 -26.43 -25.96
N SER A 2 18.99 -25.57 -26.15
CA SER A 2 20.32 -25.81 -25.62
C SER A 2 20.37 -25.64 -24.10
N ALA A 3 21.34 -26.25 -23.43
CA ALA A 3 21.56 -26.09 -21.99
C ALA A 3 21.76 -24.63 -21.59
N ASN A 4 22.40 -23.81 -22.43
CA ASN A 4 22.63 -22.40 -22.19
C ASN A 4 21.34 -21.59 -22.21
N GLN A 5 20.39 -21.93 -23.09
CA GLN A 5 19.09 -21.26 -23.15
C GLN A 5 18.24 -21.58 -21.92
N SER A 6 18.24 -22.84 -21.45
CA SER A 6 17.55 -23.26 -20.25
C SER A 6 18.11 -22.55 -19.02
N GLU A 7 19.43 -22.43 -18.93
CA GLU A 7 20.11 -21.71 -17.85
C GLU A 7 19.76 -20.24 -17.85
N HIS A 8 19.75 -19.61 -19.02
CA HIS A 8 19.39 -18.21 -19.17
C HIS A 8 17.95 -17.93 -18.74
N LEU A 9 17.01 -18.79 -19.15
CA LEU A 9 15.60 -18.65 -18.75
C LEU A 9 15.42 -18.81 -17.25
N ARG A 10 16.12 -19.76 -16.64
CA ARG A 10 16.09 -19.97 -15.18
C ARG A 10 16.57 -18.72 -14.44
N ARG A 11 17.67 -18.13 -14.86
CA ARG A 11 18.23 -16.92 -14.26
C ARG A 11 17.29 -15.73 -14.41
N SER A 12 16.64 -15.58 -15.56
CA SER A 12 15.65 -14.54 -15.79
C SER A 12 14.48 -14.65 -14.85
N LYS A 13 13.96 -15.86 -14.62
CA LYS A 13 12.87 -16.11 -13.69
C LYS A 13 13.28 -15.84 -12.25
N GLU A 14 14.46 -16.27 -11.86
CA GLU A 14 15.01 -16.01 -10.51
C GLU A 14 15.14 -14.51 -10.25
N PHE A 15 15.60 -13.75 -11.25
CA PHE A 15 15.72 -12.31 -11.18
C PHE A 15 14.34 -11.67 -11.01
N GLU A 16 13.35 -12.09 -11.81
CA GLU A 16 11.98 -11.60 -11.75
C GLU A 16 11.35 -11.85 -10.38
N VAL A 17 11.50 -13.07 -9.83
CA VAL A 17 11.01 -13.41 -8.50
C VAL A 17 11.66 -12.53 -7.44
N SER A 18 12.98 -12.31 -7.55
CA SER A 18 13.71 -11.45 -6.63
C SER A 18 13.21 -10.01 -6.68
N GLN A 19 12.96 -9.47 -7.89
CA GLN A 19 12.45 -8.13 -8.07
C GLN A 19 11.04 -7.98 -7.48
N ASN A 20 10.18 -8.95 -7.70
CA ASN A 20 8.82 -8.96 -7.17
C ASN A 20 8.83 -9.01 -5.64
N ARG A 21 9.74 -9.79 -5.05
CA ARG A 21 9.90 -9.83 -3.59
C ARG A 21 10.34 -8.50 -3.02
N ARG A 22 11.30 -7.85 -3.66
CA ARG A 22 11.74 -6.50 -3.26
C ARG A 22 10.59 -5.50 -3.34
N ARG A 23 9.84 -5.55 -4.43
CA ARG A 23 8.69 -4.66 -4.61
C ARG A 23 7.63 -4.89 -3.53
N ALA A 24 7.33 -6.15 -3.22
CA ALA A 24 6.38 -6.49 -2.16
C ALA A 24 6.84 -5.95 -0.80
N ASN A 25 8.13 -6.09 -0.47
CA ASN A 25 8.69 -5.55 0.77
C ASN A 25 8.60 -4.03 0.82
N GLN A 26 8.87 -3.34 -0.28
CA GLN A 26 8.74 -1.89 -0.37
C GLN A 26 7.29 -1.45 -0.14
N ILE A 27 6.34 -2.15 -0.75
CA ILE A 27 4.92 -1.86 -0.61
C ILE A 27 4.47 -2.04 0.84
N GLU A 28 4.88 -3.13 1.49
CA GLU A 28 4.56 -3.36 2.91
C GLU A 28 5.06 -2.22 3.79
N THR A 29 6.27 -1.74 3.54
CA THR A 29 6.85 -0.61 4.27
C THR A 29 6.06 0.67 4.01
N MET A 30 5.67 0.92 2.76
CA MET A 30 4.87 2.09 2.40
C MET A 30 3.49 2.06 3.08
N ILE A 31 2.84 0.90 3.07
CA ILE A 31 1.55 0.73 3.73
C ILE A 31 1.66 1.04 5.22
N ALA A 32 2.67 0.48 5.89
CA ALA A 32 2.89 0.72 7.32
C ALA A 32 3.12 2.21 7.60
N THR A 33 3.90 2.88 6.76
CA THR A 33 4.17 4.32 6.90
C THR A 33 2.90 5.14 6.72
N PHE A 34 2.11 4.85 5.68
CA PHE A 34 0.87 5.59 5.39
C PHE A 34 -0.18 5.35 6.47
N ASP A 35 -0.30 4.12 6.97
CA ASP A 35 -1.21 3.81 8.08
C ASP A 35 -0.85 4.61 9.33
N ARG A 36 0.43 4.72 9.65
CA ARG A 36 0.90 5.54 10.78
C ARG A 36 0.56 7.01 10.58
N MET A 37 0.78 7.53 9.37
CA MET A 37 0.44 8.92 9.05
C MET A 37 -1.06 9.18 9.20
N CYS A 38 -1.90 8.22 8.81
CA CYS A 38 -3.35 8.32 8.98
C CYS A 38 -3.74 8.37 10.47
N ILE A 39 -3.11 7.56 11.31
CA ILE A 39 -3.34 7.56 12.75
C ILE A 39 -2.96 8.93 13.35
N ASP A 40 -1.79 9.44 12.98
CA ASP A 40 -1.32 10.74 13.46
C ASP A 40 -2.25 11.88 13.03
N LEU A 41 -2.69 11.87 11.78
CA LEU A 41 -3.67 12.84 11.28
C LEU A 41 -5.00 12.74 12.03
N GLY A 42 -5.45 11.53 12.32
CA GLY A 42 -6.65 11.29 13.11
C GLY A 42 -6.55 11.93 14.50
N HIS A 43 -5.42 11.80 15.17
CA HIS A 43 -5.18 12.42 16.47
C HIS A 43 -5.17 13.95 16.37
N GLN A 44 -4.56 14.51 15.32
CA GLN A 44 -4.53 15.96 15.09
C GLN A 44 -5.94 16.51 14.85
N ILE A 45 -6.73 15.82 14.05
CA ILE A 45 -8.12 16.19 13.77
C ILE A 45 -8.93 16.20 15.07
N GLU A 46 -8.83 15.12 15.84
CA GLU A 46 -9.53 14.99 17.11
C GLU A 46 -9.15 16.09 18.10
N ALA A 47 -7.86 16.42 18.20
CA ALA A 47 -7.38 17.48 19.07
C ALA A 47 -7.96 18.84 18.66
N GLU A 48 -7.99 19.14 17.35
CA GLU A 48 -8.56 20.41 16.85
C GLU A 48 -10.07 20.48 17.08
N GLU A 49 -10.80 19.38 16.83
CA GLU A 49 -12.22 19.32 17.07
C GLU A 49 -12.57 19.54 18.54
N LYS A 50 -11.80 18.94 19.44
CA LYS A 50 -11.97 19.14 20.87
C LYS A 50 -11.68 20.59 21.29
N ARG A 51 -10.65 21.19 20.70
CA ARG A 51 -10.26 22.57 21.02
C ARG A 51 -11.36 23.57 20.67
N VAL A 52 -11.98 23.41 19.51
CA VAL A 52 -13.02 24.31 19.04
C VAL A 52 -14.45 23.86 19.39
N ARG A 53 -14.60 22.60 19.85
CA ARG A 53 -15.88 21.97 20.20
C ARG A 53 -16.84 21.87 19.01
N ILE A 54 -16.30 21.66 17.80
CA ILE A 54 -17.06 21.47 16.57
C ILE A 54 -16.54 20.17 15.94
N CYS A 55 -17.41 19.18 15.76
CA CYS A 55 -17.05 17.88 15.20
C CYS A 55 -17.58 17.66 13.78
N ASP A 56 -18.51 18.50 13.32
CA ASP A 56 -19.12 18.38 12.00
C ASP A 56 -18.27 19.10 10.95
N PRO A 57 -17.63 18.38 10.01
CA PRO A 57 -16.83 18.99 8.95
C PRO A 57 -17.64 19.92 8.02
N ALA A 58 -18.95 19.77 7.98
CA ALA A 58 -19.82 20.63 7.18
C ALA A 58 -20.16 21.95 7.88
N HIS A 59 -19.86 22.07 9.18
CA HIS A 59 -20.11 23.30 9.93
C HIS A 59 -19.22 24.44 9.41
N PHE A 60 -19.81 25.63 9.24
CA PHE A 60 -19.08 26.76 8.67
C PHE A 60 -17.85 27.18 9.48
N ALA A 61 -17.85 26.93 10.78
CA ALA A 61 -16.75 27.27 11.67
C ALA A 61 -15.78 26.09 11.93
N TYR A 62 -15.91 25.01 11.17
CA TYR A 62 -15.01 23.87 11.30
C TYR A 62 -13.58 24.31 10.99
N PRO A 63 -12.57 23.89 11.78
CA PRO A 63 -11.18 24.36 11.60
C PRO A 63 -10.63 24.01 10.22
N THR A 64 -10.08 24.99 9.52
CA THR A 64 -9.44 24.78 8.21
C THR A 64 -8.34 23.76 8.28
N TYR A 65 -7.55 23.77 9.35
CA TYR A 65 -6.49 22.79 9.58
C TYR A 65 -7.04 21.36 9.66
N ALA A 66 -8.10 21.14 10.42
CA ALA A 66 -8.72 19.83 10.54
C ALA A 66 -9.31 19.36 9.21
N LYS A 67 -9.90 20.29 8.44
CA LYS A 67 -10.44 19.97 7.12
C LYS A 67 -9.34 19.52 6.17
N ALA A 68 -8.22 20.22 6.12
CA ALA A 68 -7.08 19.87 5.29
C ALA A 68 -6.48 18.53 5.73
N ALA A 69 -6.40 18.27 7.03
CA ALA A 69 -5.93 16.99 7.56
C ALA A 69 -6.85 15.84 7.18
N GLN A 70 -8.16 16.04 7.20
CA GLN A 70 -9.14 15.05 6.74
C GLN A 70 -8.93 14.69 5.26
N GLU A 71 -8.77 15.70 4.41
CA GLU A 71 -8.55 15.50 2.98
C GLU A 71 -7.25 14.74 2.72
N ARG A 72 -6.18 15.07 3.44
CA ARG A 72 -4.90 14.37 3.35
C ARG A 72 -5.03 12.92 3.78
N ARG A 73 -5.77 12.66 4.87
CA ARG A 73 -6.02 11.30 5.37
C ARG A 73 -6.73 10.45 4.33
N VAL A 74 -7.76 11.01 3.67
CA VAL A 74 -8.49 10.30 2.61
C VAL A 74 -7.57 9.94 1.45
N LYS A 75 -6.70 10.86 1.02
CA LYS A 75 -5.73 10.58 -0.05
C LYS A 75 -4.77 9.47 0.34
N LEU A 76 -4.27 9.48 1.56
CA LEU A 76 -3.38 8.42 2.07
C LEU A 76 -4.09 7.08 2.12
N GLN A 77 -5.34 7.03 2.54
CA GLN A 77 -6.13 5.81 2.58
C GLN A 77 -6.34 5.24 1.18
N ARG A 78 -6.61 6.09 0.19
CA ARG A 78 -6.72 5.68 -1.21
C ARG A 78 -5.41 5.10 -1.74
N SER A 79 -4.29 5.74 -1.42
CA SER A 79 -2.98 5.25 -1.82
C SER A 79 -2.67 3.90 -1.17
N THR A 80 -3.02 3.73 0.10
CA THR A 80 -2.85 2.48 0.82
C THR A 80 -3.69 1.36 0.19
N ASP A 81 -4.94 1.65 -0.17
CA ASP A 81 -5.82 0.68 -0.81
C ASP A 81 -5.24 0.22 -2.15
N ALA A 82 -4.74 1.14 -2.96
CA ALA A 82 -4.09 0.81 -4.23
C ALA A 82 -2.84 -0.06 -4.02
N LEU A 83 -2.03 0.25 -3.00
CA LEU A 83 -0.85 -0.53 -2.67
C LEU A 83 -1.21 -1.93 -2.18
N ARG A 84 -2.29 -2.09 -1.43
CA ARG A 84 -2.75 -3.41 -0.98
C ARG A 84 -3.18 -4.28 -2.15
N ILE A 85 -3.83 -3.70 -3.14
CA ILE A 85 -4.22 -4.40 -4.38
C ILE A 85 -2.97 -4.88 -5.12
N GLU A 86 -1.96 -4.02 -5.28
CA GLU A 86 -0.71 -4.38 -5.93
C GLU A 86 0.03 -5.48 -5.17
N LEU A 87 0.07 -5.38 -3.84
CA LEU A 87 0.69 -6.39 -2.98
C LEU A 87 0.02 -7.75 -3.14
N GLU A 88 -1.30 -7.77 -3.14
CA GLU A 88 -2.07 -9.00 -3.33
C GLU A 88 -1.78 -9.62 -4.69
N ARG A 89 -1.69 -8.81 -5.74
CA ARG A 89 -1.34 -9.27 -7.08
C ARG A 89 0.05 -9.94 -7.09
N LEU A 90 1.03 -9.31 -6.47
CA LEU A 90 2.40 -9.86 -6.40
C LEU A 90 2.44 -11.17 -5.62
N ARG A 91 1.69 -11.27 -4.54
CA ARG A 91 1.60 -12.50 -3.73
C ARG A 91 0.89 -13.61 -4.48
N SER A 92 -0.18 -13.29 -5.19
CA SER A 92 -0.92 -14.25 -6.01
C SER A 92 -0.06 -14.81 -7.14
N GLU A 93 0.71 -13.96 -7.81
CA GLU A 93 1.64 -14.39 -8.86
C GLU A 93 2.70 -15.34 -8.32
N ALA A 94 3.23 -15.07 -7.13
CA ALA A 94 4.22 -15.93 -6.50
C ALA A 94 3.64 -17.29 -6.13
N ASP A 95 2.41 -17.34 -5.63
CA ASP A 95 1.75 -18.56 -5.22
C ASP A 95 1.25 -19.40 -6.40
N GLU A 96 0.71 -18.75 -7.44
CA GLU A 96 0.12 -19.43 -8.59
C GLU A 96 1.16 -20.01 -9.56
N GLY A 97 2.32 -19.35 -9.69
CA GLY A 97 3.35 -19.78 -10.63
C GLY A 97 3.77 -21.23 -10.47
N PRO A 98 4.21 -21.68 -9.29
CA PRO A 98 4.57 -23.09 -9.07
C PRO A 98 3.38 -24.05 -9.15
N ASN A 99 2.23 -23.63 -8.65
CA ASN A 99 1.03 -24.47 -8.58
C ASN A 99 0.44 -24.76 -9.95
N ARG A 100 0.50 -23.81 -10.88
CA ARG A 100 0.04 -24.03 -12.26
C ARG A 100 0.83 -25.11 -12.97
N GLN A 101 2.12 -25.23 -12.69
CA GLN A 101 2.96 -26.28 -13.27
C GLN A 101 2.63 -27.65 -12.71
N ILE A 102 2.22 -27.72 -11.46
CA ILE A 102 1.83 -28.97 -10.81
C ILE A 102 0.44 -29.44 -11.27
N ALA A 103 -0.47 -28.49 -11.46
CA ALA A 103 -1.85 -28.78 -11.88
C ALA A 103 -1.95 -29.22 -13.34
N ALA A 104 -0.97 -28.89 -14.15
CA ALA A 104 -0.92 -29.28 -15.54
C ALA A 104 -0.40 -30.69 -15.73
#